data_f76961c174bca52901a7e7af8af08343
#
_entry.id   f76961c174bca52901a7e7af8af08343
#
_cell.length_a   1.000
_cell.length_b   1.000
_cell.length_c   1.000
_cell.angle_alpha   90.00
_cell.angle_beta   90.00
_cell.angle_gamma   90.00
#
_symmetry.space_group_name_H-M   'P 1'
#
loop_
_entity.id
_entity.type
_entity.pdbx_description
1 polymer ?
#
loop_
_entity_poly.entity_id
_entity_poly.type
_entity_poly.pdbx_seq_one_letter_code
_entity_poly.pdbx_strand_id
1 'polypeptide(L)'
;MFLDGSTGAGKSRSLLIPTIDLLTYGADDGESRPQTIIVSDVKSELIELTGDELERRGYRVLLLDAQHPEKSDTFNPLEMVDRLANGGNLPGAEQAADAVARTLIAGEGDAKASHWTESARSLLAATILLVVLDEGCPRGCKHLATVYHIMCLGTEGAGEDPCEPLKGLFRSLPQGHPARSRASQFISSGGNELRSIVSTLKVNLRIYASAPIARMVSGDDIDPSRILSEKTALFLHVMDEGSPYNAIAAVLFEQLYAAVYSIADAAGGKLPRPVSILGDEWGNLPKVECLPSLLSLGRSYDLFWMGAVQNISQLNKYGERDGRKKILANCGVKVAMKLGEAEDRQYFTELVGKTTRHTMGTSSSRGPSGGTGSTSYSEHADDLIHPWEWTEMSPDKDGVIVVKTAENGVGREHAGCFRAPVCDCTRMPTKEHFDLGTREHEAAKRMEYQARLISRQMGREDGVDLWTPEFEEEAAEPPVADGWSGLFVD
;
A
#
# COMPACT_ATOMS: atom_id res chain seq x y z
N MET A 1 -4.20 1.75 15.39
CA MET A 1 -4.90 0.57 15.96
C MET A 1 -4.56 -0.65 15.13
N PHE A 2 -4.35 -1.78 15.73
CA PHE A 2 -4.14 -3.06 15.06
C PHE A 2 -5.32 -3.98 15.32
N LEU A 3 -5.85 -4.60 14.27
CA LEU A 3 -7.01 -5.49 14.33
C LEU A 3 -6.62 -6.85 13.75
N ASP A 4 -6.75 -7.89 14.54
CA ASP A 4 -6.53 -9.28 14.14
C ASP A 4 -7.82 -10.08 14.20
N GLY A 5 -8.12 -10.79 13.13
CA GLY A 5 -9.31 -11.61 13.06
C GLY A 5 -9.44 -12.35 11.74
N SER A 6 -9.78 -13.62 11.83
CA SER A 6 -9.99 -14.47 10.64
C SER A 6 -11.07 -13.93 9.70
N THR A 7 -11.09 -14.46 8.49
CA THR A 7 -12.14 -14.14 7.51
C THR A 7 -13.53 -14.45 8.08
N GLY A 8 -14.48 -13.54 7.85
CA GLY A 8 -15.84 -13.68 8.36
C GLY A 8 -16.03 -13.32 9.84
N ALA A 9 -15.00 -12.79 10.52
CA ALA A 9 -15.11 -12.33 11.90
C ALA A 9 -15.95 -11.04 12.07
N GLY A 10 -16.46 -10.45 10.98
CA GLY A 10 -17.29 -9.25 11.04
C GLY A 10 -16.54 -7.93 11.07
N LYS A 11 -15.23 -7.92 10.76
CA LYS A 11 -14.36 -6.73 10.81
C LYS A 11 -14.96 -5.50 10.11
N SER A 12 -15.38 -5.66 8.85
CA SER A 12 -15.90 -4.56 8.02
C SER A 12 -17.19 -3.98 8.61
N ARG A 13 -18.16 -4.82 8.94
CA ARG A 13 -19.49 -4.37 9.41
C ARG A 13 -19.48 -3.87 10.86
N SER A 14 -18.65 -4.45 11.72
CA SER A 14 -18.69 -4.13 13.16
C SER A 14 -17.68 -3.04 13.55
N LEU A 15 -16.65 -2.81 12.74
CA LEU A 15 -15.59 -1.85 13.08
C LEU A 15 -15.33 -0.85 11.95
N LEU A 16 -15.09 -1.28 10.71
CA LEU A 16 -14.66 -0.34 9.66
C LEU A 16 -15.78 0.61 9.25
N ILE A 17 -16.98 0.13 8.89
CA ILE A 17 -18.10 0.99 8.50
C ILE A 17 -18.48 1.97 9.62
N PRO A 18 -18.64 1.54 10.90
CA PRO A 18 -18.87 2.47 12.00
C PRO A 18 -17.72 3.45 12.21
N THR A 19 -16.47 3.02 11.98
CA THR A 19 -15.31 3.92 12.08
C THR A 19 -15.33 4.98 10.98
N ILE A 20 -15.63 4.61 9.73
CA ILE A 20 -15.81 5.55 8.62
C ILE A 20 -16.88 6.58 9.00
N ASP A 21 -18.03 6.13 9.50
CA ASP A 21 -19.11 7.01 9.94
C ASP A 21 -18.63 8.01 11.00
N LEU A 22 -18.03 7.50 12.07
CA LEU A 22 -17.56 8.31 13.20
C LEU A 22 -16.50 9.35 12.80
N LEU A 23 -15.54 8.96 11.96
CA LEU A 23 -14.45 9.84 11.54
C LEU A 23 -14.88 10.93 10.54
N THR A 24 -15.98 10.68 9.82
CA THR A 24 -16.46 11.59 8.77
C THR A 24 -17.71 12.37 9.15
N TYR A 25 -18.31 12.06 10.32
CA TYR A 25 -19.50 12.72 10.81
C TYR A 25 -19.19 14.11 11.38
N GLY A 26 -20.16 15.02 11.23
CA GLY A 26 -20.10 16.37 11.78
C GLY A 26 -19.83 17.46 10.74
N ALA A 27 -20.08 18.70 11.17
CA ALA A 27 -19.80 19.87 10.35
C ALA A 27 -18.32 20.25 10.45
N ASP A 28 -17.81 20.92 9.42
CA ASP A 28 -16.45 21.48 9.43
C ASP A 28 -16.46 22.85 10.09
N ASP A 29 -16.87 22.89 11.37
CA ASP A 29 -17.13 24.09 12.16
C ASP A 29 -16.02 24.43 13.17
N GLY A 30 -14.96 23.62 13.19
CA GLY A 30 -13.83 23.76 14.11
C GLY A 30 -14.01 23.05 15.46
N GLU A 31 -15.22 22.69 15.86
CA GLU A 31 -15.51 21.86 17.03
C GLU A 31 -15.48 20.37 16.66
N SER A 32 -16.19 19.99 15.59
CA SER A 32 -16.05 18.69 14.94
C SER A 32 -15.03 18.80 13.81
N ARG A 33 -14.01 17.95 13.82
CA ARG A 33 -13.02 17.90 12.77
C ARG A 33 -13.18 16.60 11.95
N PRO A 34 -14.12 16.56 10.97
CA PRO A 34 -14.24 15.39 10.11
C PRO A 34 -12.92 15.14 9.40
N GLN A 35 -12.46 13.90 9.47
CA GLN A 35 -11.12 13.53 9.01
C GLN A 35 -11.12 13.20 7.51
N THR A 36 -10.02 13.42 6.84
CA THR A 36 -9.73 12.74 5.58
C THR A 36 -9.52 11.26 5.86
N ILE A 37 -10.12 10.40 5.05
CA ILE A 37 -9.97 8.94 5.16
C ILE A 37 -9.34 8.35 3.91
N ILE A 38 -8.45 7.39 4.12
CA ILE A 38 -7.84 6.56 3.07
C ILE A 38 -8.16 5.12 3.43
N VAL A 39 -8.94 4.45 2.61
CA VAL A 39 -9.51 3.13 2.92
C VAL A 39 -8.99 2.10 1.94
N SER A 40 -8.31 1.06 2.44
CA SER A 40 -8.04 -0.15 1.65
C SER A 40 -9.30 -1.03 1.68
N ASP A 41 -9.90 -1.25 0.53
CA ASP A 41 -11.19 -1.93 0.33
C ASP A 41 -11.04 -3.09 -0.65
N VAL A 42 -10.85 -4.30 -0.12
CA VAL A 42 -10.57 -5.51 -0.93
C VAL A 42 -11.74 -5.94 -1.80
N LYS A 43 -12.98 -5.59 -1.40
CA LYS A 43 -14.20 -6.03 -2.09
C LYS A 43 -14.98 -4.90 -2.75
N SER A 44 -14.47 -3.68 -2.71
CA SER A 44 -15.17 -2.45 -3.09
C SER A 44 -16.49 -2.24 -2.34
N GLU A 45 -16.76 -3.02 -1.28
CA GLU A 45 -18.00 -2.93 -0.51
C GLU A 45 -18.09 -1.63 0.29
N LEU A 46 -16.97 -1.14 0.80
CA LEU A 46 -16.95 0.04 1.67
C LEU A 46 -17.31 1.29 0.89
N ILE A 47 -16.71 1.51 -0.29
CA ILE A 47 -17.06 2.67 -1.12
C ILE A 47 -18.52 2.57 -1.62
N GLU A 48 -18.96 1.39 -2.04
CA GLU A 48 -20.30 1.18 -2.58
C GLU A 48 -21.41 1.39 -1.54
N LEU A 49 -21.12 1.12 -0.26
CA LEU A 49 -22.08 1.31 0.84
C LEU A 49 -22.02 2.72 1.45
N THR A 50 -20.86 3.38 1.41
CA THR A 50 -20.67 4.64 2.14
C THR A 50 -20.50 5.86 1.25
N GLY A 51 -20.11 5.69 -0.01
CA GLY A 51 -19.73 6.76 -0.92
C GLY A 51 -20.78 7.84 -1.11
N ASP A 52 -22.06 7.47 -1.29
CA ASP A 52 -23.18 8.41 -1.46
C ASP A 52 -23.30 9.38 -0.29
N GLU A 53 -23.23 8.86 0.93
CA GLU A 53 -23.33 9.69 2.12
C GLU A 53 -22.10 10.55 2.30
N LEU A 54 -20.90 10.03 2.00
CA LEU A 54 -19.67 10.80 2.05
C LEU A 54 -19.70 11.98 1.07
N GLU A 55 -20.21 11.79 -0.15
CA GLU A 55 -20.45 12.88 -1.10
C GLU A 55 -21.44 13.91 -0.54
N ARG A 56 -22.56 13.45 0.07
CA ARG A 56 -23.53 14.36 0.73
C ARG A 56 -22.94 15.13 1.91
N ARG A 57 -21.96 14.54 2.62
CA ARG A 57 -21.18 15.20 3.67
C ARG A 57 -20.13 16.17 3.12
N GLY A 58 -20.02 16.31 1.78
CA GLY A 58 -19.09 17.21 1.11
C GLY A 58 -17.67 16.66 0.97
N TYR A 59 -17.49 15.33 1.02
CA TYR A 59 -16.23 14.71 0.70
C TYR A 59 -16.01 14.62 -0.81
N ARG A 60 -14.78 14.84 -1.23
CA ARG A 60 -14.31 14.40 -2.53
C ARG A 60 -14.05 12.90 -2.43
N VAL A 61 -14.96 12.09 -2.98
CA VAL A 61 -14.84 10.62 -2.97
C VAL A 61 -14.10 10.16 -4.21
N LEU A 62 -12.97 9.48 -4.00
CA LEU A 62 -12.05 8.98 -5.02
C LEU A 62 -11.90 7.47 -4.91
N LEU A 63 -11.74 6.81 -6.05
CA LEU A 63 -11.49 5.38 -6.15
C LEU A 63 -10.25 5.11 -6.99
N LEU A 64 -9.29 4.36 -6.46
CA LEU A 64 -8.20 3.76 -7.23
C LEU A 64 -8.46 2.26 -7.34
N ASP A 65 -8.84 1.79 -8.53
CA ASP A 65 -9.18 0.40 -8.82
C ASP A 65 -8.48 -0.06 -10.10
N ALA A 66 -7.34 -0.71 -9.96
CA ALA A 66 -6.58 -1.22 -11.08
C ALA A 66 -7.14 -2.51 -11.69
N GLN A 67 -8.07 -3.20 -10.99
CA GLN A 67 -8.80 -4.34 -11.53
C GLN A 67 -9.92 -3.90 -12.47
N HIS A 68 -10.56 -2.80 -12.14
CA HIS A 68 -11.68 -2.22 -12.85
C HIS A 68 -11.38 -0.75 -13.24
N PRO A 69 -10.40 -0.54 -14.15
CA PRO A 69 -9.95 0.81 -14.49
C PRO A 69 -11.06 1.71 -15.06
N GLU A 70 -12.13 1.10 -15.57
CA GLU A 70 -13.33 1.80 -16.07
C GLU A 70 -14.13 2.52 -14.97
N LYS A 71 -13.90 2.19 -13.72
CA LYS A 71 -14.50 2.85 -12.55
C LYS A 71 -13.51 3.78 -11.82
N SER A 72 -12.22 3.62 -12.10
CA SER A 72 -11.13 4.25 -11.34
C SER A 72 -10.94 5.71 -11.70
N ASP A 73 -10.68 6.51 -10.70
CA ASP A 73 -10.05 7.81 -10.89
C ASP A 73 -8.59 7.62 -11.28
N THR A 74 -8.01 8.64 -11.91
CA THR A 74 -6.64 8.57 -12.43
C THR A 74 -5.61 8.93 -11.37
N PHE A 75 -4.47 8.23 -11.40
CA PHE A 75 -3.32 8.47 -10.55
C PHE A 75 -2.04 8.35 -11.35
N ASN A 76 -1.34 9.44 -11.60
CA ASN A 76 -0.05 9.43 -12.28
C ASN A 76 1.11 9.34 -11.26
N PRO A 77 1.80 8.18 -11.14
CA PRO A 77 2.95 8.03 -10.27
C PRO A 77 4.11 8.99 -10.58
N LEU A 78 4.18 9.56 -11.77
CA LEU A 78 5.26 10.47 -12.18
C LEU A 78 4.96 11.94 -11.91
N GLU A 79 3.72 12.32 -11.58
CA GLU A 79 3.33 13.71 -11.32
C GLU A 79 4.15 14.35 -10.18
N MET A 80 4.45 13.60 -9.12
CA MET A 80 5.31 14.09 -8.04
C MET A 80 6.74 14.34 -8.52
N VAL A 81 7.28 13.47 -9.38
CA VAL A 81 8.62 13.62 -9.95
C VAL A 81 8.67 14.85 -10.84
N ASP A 82 7.67 15.04 -11.72
CA ASP A 82 7.57 16.20 -12.62
C ASP A 82 7.42 17.51 -11.84
N ARG A 83 6.59 17.53 -10.81
CA ARG A 83 6.38 18.70 -9.94
C ARG A 83 7.67 19.11 -9.21
N LEU A 84 8.42 18.17 -8.68
CA LEU A 84 9.70 18.44 -8.02
C LEU A 84 10.74 18.96 -9.03
N ALA A 85 10.83 18.36 -10.21
CA ALA A 85 11.73 18.77 -11.26
C ALA A 85 11.42 20.21 -11.74
N ASN A 86 10.16 20.51 -12.06
CA ASN A 86 9.71 21.83 -12.50
C ASN A 86 9.83 22.88 -11.38
N GLY A 87 9.75 22.48 -10.12
CA GLY A 87 10.00 23.34 -8.97
C GLY A 87 11.48 23.60 -8.67
N GLY A 88 12.41 23.13 -9.50
CA GLY A 88 13.86 23.30 -9.33
C GLY A 88 14.49 22.38 -8.27
N ASN A 89 13.74 21.45 -7.69
CA ASN A 89 14.24 20.47 -6.73
C ASN A 89 14.64 19.16 -7.44
N LEU A 90 15.69 19.23 -8.24
CA LEU A 90 16.20 18.07 -8.97
C LEU A 90 16.60 16.89 -8.07
N PRO A 91 17.32 17.08 -6.93
CA PRO A 91 17.61 15.99 -6.02
C PRO A 91 16.34 15.30 -5.47
N GLY A 92 15.30 16.07 -5.18
CA GLY A 92 13.99 15.54 -4.76
C GLY A 92 13.31 14.73 -5.87
N ALA A 93 13.36 15.20 -7.12
CA ALA A 93 12.84 14.47 -8.29
C ALA A 93 13.57 13.13 -8.48
N GLU A 94 14.89 13.12 -8.33
CA GLU A 94 15.70 11.91 -8.39
C GLU A 94 15.32 10.89 -7.31
N GLN A 95 15.15 11.34 -6.07
CA GLN A 95 14.72 10.48 -4.97
C GLN A 95 13.31 9.93 -5.18
N ALA A 96 12.40 10.75 -5.70
CA ALA A 96 11.03 10.33 -6.02
C ALA A 96 11.01 9.28 -7.15
N ALA A 97 11.81 9.45 -8.20
CA ALA A 97 11.96 8.47 -9.27
C ALA A 97 12.52 7.13 -8.75
N ASP A 98 13.54 7.18 -7.89
CA ASP A 98 14.11 5.99 -7.23
C ASP A 98 13.07 5.29 -6.32
N ALA A 99 12.23 6.05 -5.62
CA ALA A 99 11.17 5.50 -4.79
C ALA A 99 10.10 4.77 -5.62
N VAL A 100 9.65 5.38 -6.71
CA VAL A 100 8.72 4.74 -7.66
C VAL A 100 9.33 3.45 -8.21
N ALA A 101 10.59 3.49 -8.66
CA ALA A 101 11.26 2.32 -9.22
C ALA A 101 11.40 1.18 -8.19
N ARG A 102 11.76 1.48 -6.95
CA ARG A 102 11.84 0.49 -5.87
C ARG A 102 10.52 -0.16 -5.53
N THR A 103 9.45 0.61 -5.53
CA THR A 103 8.11 0.11 -5.21
C THR A 103 7.55 -0.75 -6.33
N LEU A 104 7.75 -0.37 -7.60
CA LEU A 104 7.27 -1.12 -8.76
C LEU A 104 8.06 -2.41 -8.99
N ILE A 105 9.36 -2.43 -8.66
CA ILE A 105 10.21 -3.60 -8.81
C ILE A 105 10.53 -4.13 -7.40
N ALA A 106 9.62 -4.92 -6.84
CA ALA A 106 9.83 -5.57 -5.55
C ALA A 106 11.02 -6.54 -5.62
N GLY A 107 11.89 -6.51 -4.60
CA GLY A 107 12.99 -7.46 -4.48
C GLY A 107 12.58 -8.69 -3.69
N GLU A 108 12.76 -9.87 -4.23
CA GLU A 108 12.71 -11.11 -3.46
C GLU A 108 14.08 -11.41 -2.85
N GLY A 109 14.08 -11.92 -1.62
CA GLY A 109 15.16 -12.00 -0.66
C GLY A 109 16.43 -12.80 -0.99
N ASP A 110 16.80 -13.05 -2.25
CA ASP A 110 18.02 -13.78 -2.60
C ASP A 110 19.14 -12.84 -3.09
N ALA A 111 20.34 -12.94 -2.51
CA ALA A 111 21.45 -12.01 -2.74
C ALA A 111 21.93 -11.90 -4.20
N LYS A 112 21.69 -12.95 -5.03
CA LYS A 112 21.97 -12.91 -6.47
C LYS A 112 20.84 -12.25 -7.27
N ALA A 113 19.59 -12.45 -6.88
CA ALA A 113 18.46 -11.74 -7.44
C ALA A 113 18.52 -10.23 -7.13
N SER A 114 19.13 -9.84 -6.00
CA SER A 114 19.26 -8.45 -5.59
C SER A 114 20.06 -7.59 -6.58
N HIS A 115 21.11 -8.11 -7.21
CA HIS A 115 21.92 -7.34 -8.17
C HIS A 115 21.14 -6.98 -9.44
N TRP A 116 20.44 -7.95 -10.04
CA TRP A 116 19.62 -7.72 -11.25
C TRP A 116 18.44 -6.80 -10.96
N THR A 117 17.85 -6.95 -9.79
CA THR A 117 16.75 -6.12 -9.31
C THR A 117 17.19 -4.67 -9.11
N GLU A 118 18.35 -4.43 -8.48
CA GLU A 118 18.87 -3.06 -8.30
C GLU A 118 19.25 -2.42 -9.64
N SER A 119 19.82 -3.19 -10.57
CA SER A 119 20.13 -2.70 -11.92
C SER A 119 18.86 -2.36 -12.70
N ALA A 120 17.80 -3.17 -12.56
CA ALA A 120 16.50 -2.90 -13.18
C ALA A 120 15.83 -1.67 -12.56
N ARG A 121 15.91 -1.49 -11.24
CA ARG A 121 15.44 -0.28 -10.55
C ARG A 121 16.14 0.96 -11.03
N SER A 122 17.47 0.89 -11.15
CA SER A 122 18.30 2.00 -11.64
C SER A 122 17.93 2.40 -13.07
N LEU A 123 17.71 1.41 -13.95
CA LEU A 123 17.26 1.64 -15.32
C LEU A 123 15.85 2.21 -15.38
N LEU A 124 14.93 1.72 -14.54
CA LEU A 124 13.58 2.29 -14.46
C LEU A 124 13.62 3.76 -14.01
N ALA A 125 14.36 4.07 -12.95
CA ALA A 125 14.52 5.44 -12.47
C ALA A 125 15.18 6.34 -13.54
N ALA A 126 16.17 5.82 -14.29
CA ALA A 126 16.77 6.53 -15.42
C ALA A 126 15.74 6.85 -16.51
N THR A 127 14.88 5.89 -16.87
CA THR A 127 13.87 6.10 -17.91
C THR A 127 12.75 7.06 -17.43
N ILE A 128 12.37 6.98 -16.16
CA ILE A 128 11.45 7.94 -15.54
C ILE A 128 12.03 9.37 -15.64
N LEU A 129 13.28 9.54 -15.24
CA LEU A 129 13.93 10.86 -15.30
C LEU A 129 14.14 11.35 -16.74
N LEU A 130 14.37 10.44 -17.69
CA LEU A 130 14.40 10.79 -19.10
C LEU A 130 13.05 11.41 -19.54
N VAL A 131 11.95 10.69 -19.28
CA VAL A 131 10.59 11.15 -19.66
C VAL A 131 10.21 12.47 -18.99
N VAL A 132 10.54 12.61 -17.70
CA VAL A 132 10.14 13.78 -16.93
C VAL A 132 10.98 15.02 -17.27
N LEU A 133 12.28 14.86 -17.50
CA LEU A 133 13.20 15.98 -17.69
C LEU A 133 13.35 16.41 -19.18
N ASP A 134 12.86 15.60 -20.10
CA ASP A 134 12.94 15.95 -21.53
C ASP A 134 11.91 17.04 -21.86
N GLU A 135 12.41 18.17 -22.37
CA GLU A 135 11.57 19.32 -22.77
C GLU A 135 10.70 18.99 -24.01
N GLY A 136 11.10 18.02 -24.83
CA GLY A 136 10.33 17.53 -25.97
C GLY A 136 9.17 16.62 -25.60
N CYS A 137 9.15 16.07 -24.36
CA CYS A 137 8.08 15.23 -23.88
C CYS A 137 6.90 16.10 -23.42
N PRO A 138 5.73 16.05 -24.09
CA PRO A 138 4.55 16.78 -23.65
C PRO A 138 4.12 16.36 -22.25
N ARG A 139 3.61 17.29 -21.44
CA ARG A 139 3.18 17.00 -20.06
C ARG A 139 2.19 15.85 -19.99
N GLY A 140 1.24 15.76 -20.91
CA GLY A 140 0.26 14.67 -20.98
C GLY A 140 0.85 13.30 -21.28
N CYS A 141 2.11 13.24 -21.75
CA CYS A 141 2.83 11.98 -22.01
C CYS A 141 3.78 11.56 -20.89
N LYS A 142 3.93 12.36 -19.82
CA LYS A 142 4.83 12.07 -18.71
C LYS A 142 4.18 11.09 -17.71
N HIS A 143 4.07 9.83 -18.11
CA HIS A 143 3.46 8.76 -17.31
C HIS A 143 4.09 7.38 -17.57
N LEU A 144 3.76 6.39 -16.74
CA LEU A 144 4.38 5.05 -16.77
C LEU A 144 4.14 4.28 -18.07
N ALA A 145 3.05 4.53 -18.79
CA ALA A 145 2.82 3.89 -20.08
C ALA A 145 3.84 4.37 -21.14
N THR A 146 4.21 5.66 -21.13
CA THR A 146 5.31 6.20 -21.96
C THR A 146 6.65 5.56 -21.57
N VAL A 147 6.93 5.44 -20.27
CA VAL A 147 8.15 4.77 -19.80
C VAL A 147 8.22 3.33 -20.33
N TYR A 148 7.13 2.58 -20.24
CA TYR A 148 7.05 1.22 -20.76
C TYR A 148 7.22 1.17 -22.28
N HIS A 149 6.59 2.10 -23.02
CA HIS A 149 6.69 2.23 -24.46
C HIS A 149 8.14 2.45 -24.91
N ILE A 150 8.86 3.39 -24.29
CA ILE A 150 10.27 3.67 -24.58
C ILE A 150 11.14 2.44 -24.29
N MET A 151 10.87 1.76 -23.19
CA MET A 151 11.56 0.53 -22.83
C MET A 151 11.37 -0.57 -23.90
N CYS A 152 10.17 -0.74 -24.43
CA CYS A 152 9.91 -1.70 -25.49
C CYS A 152 10.66 -1.35 -26.77
N LEU A 153 10.49 -0.15 -27.29
CA LEU A 153 11.15 0.30 -28.52
C LEU A 153 12.68 0.28 -28.41
N GLY A 154 13.20 0.79 -27.29
CA GLY A 154 14.65 0.92 -27.08
C GLY A 154 15.39 -0.39 -26.82
N THR A 155 14.67 -1.51 -26.65
CA THR A 155 15.23 -2.85 -26.36
C THR A 155 14.86 -3.89 -27.42
N GLU A 156 14.42 -3.47 -28.61
CA GLU A 156 14.02 -4.31 -29.75
C GLU A 156 14.78 -3.93 -31.03
N GLY A 157 16.00 -3.41 -30.86
CA GLY A 157 16.88 -3.10 -32.00
C GLY A 157 17.25 -4.34 -32.83
N ALA A 158 17.52 -4.14 -34.12
CA ALA A 158 17.83 -5.20 -35.08
C ALA A 158 19.27 -5.69 -35.05
N GLY A 159 20.18 -5.03 -34.29
CA GLY A 159 21.61 -5.33 -34.25
C GLY A 159 21.98 -6.50 -33.31
N GLU A 160 23.28 -6.71 -33.13
CA GLU A 160 23.82 -7.70 -32.18
C GLU A 160 23.41 -7.42 -30.73
N ASP A 161 23.29 -6.14 -30.38
CA ASP A 161 22.75 -5.69 -29.10
C ASP A 161 21.34 -5.07 -29.29
N PRO A 162 20.28 -5.80 -29.01
CA PRO A 162 18.90 -5.28 -29.13
C PRO A 162 18.63 -4.04 -28.29
N CYS A 163 19.45 -3.76 -27.28
CA CYS A 163 19.30 -2.61 -26.40
C CYS A 163 20.13 -1.39 -26.83
N GLU A 164 20.86 -1.48 -27.95
CA GLU A 164 21.67 -0.38 -28.43
C GLU A 164 20.88 0.91 -28.68
N PRO A 165 19.63 0.89 -29.20
CA PRO A 165 18.86 2.12 -29.31
C PRO A 165 18.64 2.84 -27.98
N LEU A 166 18.31 2.12 -26.91
CA LEU A 166 18.12 2.70 -25.58
C LEU A 166 19.45 3.15 -24.98
N LYS A 167 20.53 2.40 -25.19
CA LYS A 167 21.88 2.81 -24.76
C LYS A 167 22.35 4.07 -25.45
N GLY A 168 22.14 4.16 -26.77
CA GLY A 168 22.43 5.34 -27.58
C GLY A 168 21.70 6.56 -27.04
N LEU A 169 20.39 6.42 -26.78
CA LEU A 169 19.57 7.50 -26.21
C LEU A 169 20.15 8.03 -24.89
N PHE A 170 20.54 7.15 -23.96
CA PHE A 170 21.18 7.60 -22.70
C PHE A 170 22.57 8.20 -22.92
N ARG A 171 23.34 7.71 -23.90
CA ARG A 171 24.67 8.28 -24.22
C ARG A 171 24.58 9.68 -24.85
N SER A 172 23.53 9.98 -25.62
CA SER A 172 23.31 11.29 -26.21
C SER A 172 23.01 12.38 -25.19
N LEU A 173 22.53 12.01 -24.00
CA LEU A 173 22.31 12.97 -22.92
C LEU A 173 23.61 13.60 -22.42
N PRO A 174 23.59 14.84 -21.94
CA PRO A 174 24.74 15.50 -21.32
C PRO A 174 25.37 14.68 -20.19
N GLN A 175 26.69 14.77 -20.00
CA GLN A 175 27.40 13.97 -18.96
C GLN A 175 26.88 14.17 -17.54
N GLY A 176 26.35 15.34 -17.21
CA GLY A 176 25.77 15.64 -15.89
C GLY A 176 24.28 15.31 -15.77
N HIS A 177 23.65 14.74 -16.81
CA HIS A 177 22.23 14.45 -16.79
C HIS A 177 21.90 13.28 -15.84
N PRO A 178 20.93 13.43 -14.90
CA PRO A 178 20.62 12.41 -13.90
C PRO A 178 20.24 11.05 -14.49
N ALA A 179 19.45 11.05 -15.58
CA ALA A 179 19.06 9.83 -16.27
C ALA A 179 20.27 9.07 -16.83
N ARG A 180 21.25 9.77 -17.42
CA ARG A 180 22.48 9.15 -17.92
C ARG A 180 23.31 8.53 -16.80
N SER A 181 23.44 9.22 -15.67
CA SER A 181 24.18 8.73 -14.52
C SER A 181 23.59 7.43 -13.99
N ARG A 182 22.26 7.34 -13.85
CA ARG A 182 21.57 6.15 -13.39
C ARG A 182 21.58 5.00 -14.41
N ALA A 183 21.60 5.31 -15.70
CA ALA A 183 21.71 4.32 -16.77
C ALA A 183 23.14 3.78 -16.96
N SER A 184 24.15 4.28 -16.24
CA SER A 184 25.57 3.96 -16.46
C SER A 184 25.87 2.46 -16.44
N GLN A 185 25.31 1.71 -15.50
CA GLN A 185 25.44 0.26 -15.43
C GLN A 185 24.80 -0.43 -16.64
N PHE A 186 23.58 -0.04 -16.99
CA PHE A 186 22.87 -0.56 -18.18
C PHE A 186 23.68 -0.29 -19.47
N ILE A 187 24.22 0.91 -19.64
CA ILE A 187 25.03 1.30 -20.79
C ILE A 187 26.28 0.40 -20.93
N SER A 188 26.89 0.00 -19.80
CA SER A 188 28.08 -0.85 -19.79
C SER A 188 27.78 -2.36 -19.77
N SER A 189 26.55 -2.76 -19.48
CA SER A 189 26.16 -4.16 -19.40
C SER A 189 26.02 -4.80 -20.78
N GLY A 190 26.27 -6.13 -20.85
CA GLY A 190 26.13 -6.91 -22.05
C GLY A 190 25.72 -8.36 -21.78
N GLY A 191 25.42 -9.10 -22.83
CA GLY A 191 25.16 -10.53 -22.76
C GLY A 191 23.98 -10.91 -21.85
N ASN A 192 24.21 -11.86 -20.93
CA ASN A 192 23.16 -12.39 -20.06
C ASN A 192 22.73 -11.40 -18.99
N GLU A 193 23.62 -10.53 -18.54
CA GLU A 193 23.30 -9.49 -17.57
C GLU A 193 22.24 -8.55 -18.11
N LEU A 194 22.48 -8.00 -19.27
CA LEU A 194 21.57 -7.11 -19.97
C LEU A 194 20.18 -7.73 -20.17
N ARG A 195 20.15 -8.99 -20.61
CA ARG A 195 18.88 -9.73 -20.80
C ARG A 195 18.11 -9.88 -19.49
N SER A 196 18.78 -10.14 -18.37
CA SER A 196 18.17 -10.28 -17.06
C SER A 196 17.58 -8.95 -16.57
N ILE A 197 18.30 -7.83 -16.73
CA ILE A 197 17.83 -6.50 -16.37
C ILE A 197 16.55 -6.15 -17.15
N VAL A 198 16.60 -6.28 -18.49
CA VAL A 198 15.46 -5.95 -19.37
C VAL A 198 14.26 -6.86 -19.11
N SER A 199 14.50 -8.16 -18.94
CA SER A 199 13.42 -9.12 -18.64
C SER A 199 12.73 -8.78 -17.31
N THR A 200 13.50 -8.48 -16.27
CA THR A 200 12.94 -8.06 -14.97
C THR A 200 12.06 -6.82 -15.12
N LEU A 201 12.53 -5.81 -15.86
CA LEU A 201 11.78 -4.61 -16.15
C LEU A 201 10.48 -4.87 -16.91
N LYS A 202 10.57 -5.54 -18.06
CA LYS A 202 9.40 -5.82 -18.91
C LYS A 202 8.33 -6.62 -18.17
N VAL A 203 8.71 -7.58 -17.34
CA VAL A 203 7.75 -8.38 -16.53
C VAL A 203 7.00 -7.51 -15.54
N ASN A 204 7.68 -6.63 -14.81
CA ASN A 204 7.04 -5.78 -13.80
C ASN A 204 6.22 -4.64 -14.42
N LEU A 205 6.60 -4.14 -15.59
CA LEU A 205 5.92 -3.01 -16.23
C LEU A 205 4.86 -3.41 -17.26
N ARG A 206 4.71 -4.69 -17.60
CA ARG A 206 3.79 -5.15 -18.65
C ARG A 206 2.33 -4.75 -18.44
N ILE A 207 1.91 -4.49 -17.20
CA ILE A 207 0.54 -4.05 -16.89
C ILE A 207 0.22 -2.71 -17.57
N TYR A 208 1.22 -1.84 -17.76
CA TYR A 208 1.08 -0.53 -18.39
C TYR A 208 0.93 -0.59 -19.92
N ALA A 209 1.06 -1.78 -20.52
CA ALA A 209 0.70 -2.02 -21.93
C ALA A 209 -0.83 -2.01 -22.16
N SER A 210 -1.61 -2.23 -21.13
CA SER A 210 -3.07 -2.24 -21.21
C SER A 210 -3.61 -0.81 -21.32
N ALA A 211 -4.37 -0.50 -22.36
CA ALA A 211 -4.90 0.84 -22.57
C ALA A 211 -5.74 1.38 -21.38
N PRO A 212 -6.61 0.59 -20.72
CA PRO A 212 -7.30 1.05 -19.53
C PRO A 212 -6.37 1.40 -18.36
N ILE A 213 -5.31 0.62 -18.13
CA ILE A 213 -4.31 0.90 -17.09
C ILE A 213 -3.47 2.11 -17.47
N ALA A 214 -3.05 2.20 -18.75
CA ALA A 214 -2.30 3.37 -19.25
C ALA A 214 -3.09 4.67 -19.00
N ARG A 215 -4.38 4.68 -19.29
CA ARG A 215 -5.28 5.80 -19.01
C ARG A 215 -5.34 6.11 -17.50
N MET A 216 -5.52 5.08 -16.67
CA MET A 216 -5.61 5.26 -15.21
C MET A 216 -4.34 5.90 -14.63
N VAL A 217 -3.16 5.61 -15.19
CA VAL A 217 -1.89 6.16 -14.71
C VAL A 217 -1.40 7.40 -15.46
N SER A 218 -2.22 8.00 -16.33
CA SER A 218 -1.85 9.19 -17.11
C SER A 218 -2.43 10.51 -16.58
N GLY A 219 -3.43 10.46 -15.69
CA GLY A 219 -4.08 11.65 -15.12
C GLY A 219 -3.81 11.82 -13.63
N ASP A 220 -4.24 12.94 -13.06
CA ASP A 220 -3.91 13.42 -11.71
C ASP A 220 -5.14 13.69 -10.83
N ASP A 221 -6.25 12.96 -11.02
CA ASP A 221 -7.43 13.08 -10.14
C ASP A 221 -7.04 12.80 -8.68
N ILE A 222 -6.17 11.81 -8.48
CA ILE A 222 -5.63 11.41 -7.19
C ILE A 222 -4.26 12.10 -6.99
N ASP A 223 -4.26 13.22 -6.28
CA ASP A 223 -3.06 13.97 -5.93
C ASP A 223 -2.79 13.83 -4.41
N PRO A 224 -1.65 13.25 -4.00
CA PRO A 224 -1.27 13.11 -2.59
C PRO A 224 -1.37 14.40 -1.79
N SER A 225 -0.97 15.54 -2.35
CA SER A 225 -1.00 16.82 -1.65
C SER A 225 -2.43 17.32 -1.41
N ARG A 226 -3.30 17.14 -2.40
CA ARG A 226 -4.72 17.51 -2.26
C ARG A 226 -5.45 16.61 -1.28
N ILE A 227 -5.17 15.29 -1.30
CA ILE A 227 -5.75 14.32 -0.36
C ILE A 227 -5.43 14.72 1.08
N LEU A 228 -4.20 15.09 1.37
CA LEU A 228 -3.76 15.45 2.73
C LEU A 228 -4.26 16.84 3.18
N SER A 229 -4.73 17.67 2.28
CA SER A 229 -5.15 19.05 2.56
C SER A 229 -6.66 19.26 2.47
N GLU A 230 -7.34 18.53 1.60
CA GLU A 230 -8.78 18.69 1.32
C GLU A 230 -9.61 17.62 2.05
N LYS A 231 -10.92 17.86 2.18
CA LYS A 231 -11.89 16.89 2.74
C LYS A 231 -12.10 15.75 1.74
N THR A 232 -11.29 14.71 1.86
CA THR A 232 -11.21 13.61 0.90
C THR A 232 -11.51 12.26 1.54
N ALA A 233 -12.23 11.41 0.84
CA ALA A 233 -12.38 9.99 1.11
C ALA A 233 -11.81 9.22 -0.09
N LEU A 234 -10.61 8.66 0.06
CA LEU A 234 -9.95 7.86 -0.95
C LEU A 234 -10.14 6.37 -0.64
N PHE A 235 -10.68 5.65 -1.61
CA PHE A 235 -10.81 4.19 -1.53
C PHE A 235 -9.82 3.54 -2.49
N LEU A 236 -9.13 2.52 -2.00
CA LEU A 236 -8.12 1.77 -2.74
C LEU A 236 -8.60 0.33 -2.87
N HIS A 237 -8.98 -0.08 -4.07
CA HIS A 237 -9.25 -1.49 -4.33
C HIS A 237 -7.93 -2.25 -4.35
N VAL A 238 -7.75 -3.13 -3.37
CA VAL A 238 -6.55 -3.95 -3.19
C VAL A 238 -6.90 -5.40 -3.47
N MET A 239 -6.26 -5.97 -4.46
CA MET A 239 -6.46 -7.37 -4.85
C MET A 239 -5.74 -8.32 -3.89
N ASP A 240 -5.91 -9.62 -4.13
CA ASP A 240 -5.20 -10.66 -3.38
C ASP A 240 -3.67 -10.44 -3.38
N GLU A 241 -3.01 -10.93 -2.35
CA GLU A 241 -1.56 -10.83 -2.19
C GLU A 241 -0.82 -11.35 -3.42
N GLY A 242 0.21 -10.61 -3.85
CA GLY A 242 1.00 -10.93 -5.04
C GLY A 242 0.46 -10.39 -6.36
N SER A 243 -0.68 -9.71 -6.38
CA SER A 243 -1.16 -9.05 -7.59
C SER A 243 -0.24 -7.90 -8.00
N PRO A 244 0.23 -7.84 -9.28
CA PRO A 244 1.09 -6.76 -9.75
C PRO A 244 0.39 -5.39 -9.73
N TYR A 245 -0.94 -5.37 -9.77
CA TYR A 245 -1.73 -4.12 -9.70
C TYR A 245 -1.64 -3.43 -8.34
N ASN A 246 -1.40 -4.19 -7.27
CA ASN A 246 -1.26 -3.64 -5.92
C ASN A 246 -0.04 -2.71 -5.77
N ALA A 247 0.95 -2.82 -6.66
CA ALA A 247 2.12 -1.94 -6.67
C ALA A 247 1.75 -0.47 -6.90
N ILE A 248 0.69 -0.20 -7.67
CA ILE A 248 0.20 1.17 -7.90
C ILE A 248 -0.27 1.83 -6.60
N ALA A 249 -1.04 1.08 -5.80
CA ALA A 249 -1.48 1.54 -4.48
C ALA A 249 -0.29 1.74 -3.51
N ALA A 250 0.72 0.87 -3.58
CA ALA A 250 1.92 1.03 -2.77
C ALA A 250 2.71 2.30 -3.12
N VAL A 251 2.85 2.63 -4.41
CA VAL A 251 3.47 3.90 -4.85
C VAL A 251 2.70 5.09 -4.29
N LEU A 252 1.37 5.04 -4.33
CA LEU A 252 0.54 6.11 -3.76
C LEU A 252 0.80 6.30 -2.26
N PHE A 253 0.89 5.20 -1.48
CA PHE A 253 1.22 5.30 -0.06
C PHE A 253 2.61 5.90 0.21
N GLU A 254 3.62 5.54 -0.58
CA GLU A 254 4.96 6.14 -0.47
C GLU A 254 4.92 7.64 -0.79
N GLN A 255 4.17 8.05 -1.80
CA GLN A 255 4.03 9.47 -2.16
C GLN A 255 3.20 10.25 -1.13
N LEU A 256 2.14 9.66 -0.59
CA LEU A 256 1.39 10.25 0.53
C LEU A 256 2.31 10.49 1.74
N TYR A 257 3.12 9.50 2.09
CA TYR A 257 4.08 9.63 3.19
C TYR A 257 5.11 10.74 2.94
N ALA A 258 5.67 10.81 1.74
CA ALA A 258 6.61 11.86 1.36
C ALA A 258 5.95 13.26 1.42
N ALA A 259 4.68 13.38 1.03
CA ALA A 259 3.94 14.62 1.06
C ALA A 259 3.58 15.09 2.48
N VAL A 260 3.41 14.17 3.46
CA VAL A 260 3.06 14.51 4.85
C VAL A 260 4.04 15.52 5.44
N TYR A 261 5.34 15.29 5.26
CA TYR A 261 6.36 16.17 5.84
C TYR A 261 6.29 17.59 5.30
N SER A 262 6.24 17.73 3.97
CA SER A 262 6.23 19.05 3.34
C SER A 262 4.96 19.84 3.66
N ILE A 263 3.80 19.16 3.72
CA ILE A 263 2.52 19.79 4.00
C ILE A 263 2.42 20.16 5.49
N ALA A 264 2.82 19.27 6.39
CA ALA A 264 2.80 19.52 7.81
C ALA A 264 3.75 20.67 8.20
N ASP A 265 4.96 20.70 7.64
CA ASP A 265 5.91 21.80 7.87
C ASP A 265 5.34 23.14 7.41
N ALA A 266 4.74 23.19 6.22
CA ALA A 266 4.10 24.38 5.69
C ALA A 266 2.88 24.84 6.55
N ALA A 267 2.21 23.91 7.22
CA ALA A 267 1.04 24.15 8.07
C ALA A 267 1.37 24.32 9.56
N GLY A 268 2.64 24.48 9.93
CA GLY A 268 3.06 24.73 11.33
C GLY A 268 3.23 23.45 12.17
N GLY A 269 3.55 22.34 11.57
CA GLY A 269 3.93 21.07 12.23
C GLY A 269 2.84 20.01 12.27
N LYS A 270 1.65 20.27 11.72
CA LYS A 270 0.55 19.31 11.63
C LYS A 270 -0.13 19.40 10.27
N LEU A 271 -0.77 18.31 9.86
CA LEU A 271 -1.61 18.34 8.66
C LEU A 271 -2.79 19.31 8.86
N PRO A 272 -3.21 20.01 7.80
CA PRO A 272 -4.36 20.92 7.84
C PRO A 272 -5.65 20.26 8.33
N ARG A 273 -5.78 18.97 8.06
CA ARG A 273 -6.88 18.09 8.48
C ARG A 273 -6.30 16.77 8.99
N PRO A 274 -6.85 16.19 10.09
CA PRO A 274 -6.47 14.86 10.51
C PRO A 274 -6.74 13.83 9.41
N VAL A 275 -5.83 12.88 9.24
CA VAL A 275 -5.92 11.82 8.23
C VAL A 275 -5.97 10.46 8.91
N SER A 276 -6.94 9.63 8.55
CA SER A 276 -7.02 8.25 9.00
C SER A 276 -6.89 7.27 7.84
N ILE A 277 -5.92 6.36 7.97
CA ILE A 277 -5.71 5.25 7.03
C ILE A 277 -6.38 4.02 7.64
N LEU A 278 -7.36 3.46 6.93
CA LEU A 278 -8.16 2.31 7.33
C LEU A 278 -7.88 1.14 6.38
N GLY A 279 -7.31 0.06 6.87
CA GLY A 279 -7.03 -1.13 6.08
C GLY A 279 -7.96 -2.27 6.44
N ASP A 280 -8.85 -2.70 5.53
CA ASP A 280 -9.73 -3.87 5.76
C ASP A 280 -8.92 -5.18 5.73
N GLU A 281 -8.02 -5.32 4.77
CA GLU A 281 -7.07 -6.43 4.71
C GLU A 281 -5.68 -5.90 4.34
N TRP A 282 -4.98 -5.31 5.32
CA TRP A 282 -3.66 -4.71 5.09
C TRP A 282 -2.62 -5.73 4.60
N GLY A 283 -2.83 -7.00 4.92
CA GLY A 283 -2.00 -8.10 4.47
C GLY A 283 -1.89 -8.21 2.95
N ASN A 284 -2.91 -7.84 2.20
CA ASN A 284 -2.96 -7.96 0.75
C ASN A 284 -2.12 -6.89 0.01
N LEU A 285 -1.88 -5.73 0.64
CA LEU A 285 -0.97 -4.75 0.06
C LEU A 285 0.45 -5.32 -0.07
N PRO A 286 1.22 -4.96 -1.10
CA PRO A 286 2.64 -5.24 -1.11
C PRO A 286 3.31 -4.50 0.06
N LYS A 287 4.59 -4.78 0.28
CA LYS A 287 5.35 -4.08 1.32
C LYS A 287 5.35 -2.57 1.05
N VAL A 288 4.68 -1.80 1.91
CA VAL A 288 4.77 -0.35 1.96
C VAL A 288 5.95 0.01 2.84
N GLU A 289 7.07 0.39 2.25
CA GLU A 289 8.35 0.56 2.96
C GLU A 289 8.26 1.63 4.07
N CYS A 290 7.49 2.68 3.84
CA CYS A 290 7.32 3.78 4.78
C CYS A 290 6.44 3.44 6.00
N LEU A 291 5.69 2.34 6.02
CA LEU A 291 4.71 2.05 7.09
C LEU A 291 5.28 2.08 8.51
N PRO A 292 6.43 1.45 8.83
CA PRO A 292 6.99 1.51 10.19
C PRO A 292 7.35 2.93 10.64
N SER A 293 7.82 3.77 9.71
CA SER A 293 8.13 5.19 9.96
C SER A 293 6.86 6.02 10.11
N LEU A 294 5.88 5.78 9.24
CA LEU A 294 4.57 6.42 9.29
C LEU A 294 3.88 6.19 10.64
N LEU A 295 3.91 4.95 11.15
CA LEU A 295 3.33 4.62 12.46
C LEU A 295 4.07 5.28 13.63
N SER A 296 5.39 5.45 13.52
CA SER A 296 6.20 6.06 14.57
C SER A 296 6.00 7.58 14.65
N LEU A 297 5.85 8.24 13.51
CA LEU A 297 5.83 9.70 13.39
C LEU A 297 4.43 10.27 13.11
N GLY A 298 3.54 9.48 12.53
CA GLY A 298 2.24 9.94 12.03
C GLY A 298 1.41 10.67 13.08
N ARG A 299 1.45 10.22 14.33
CA ARG A 299 0.72 10.86 15.43
C ARG A 299 1.09 12.33 15.64
N SER A 300 2.35 12.70 15.47
CA SER A 300 2.80 14.08 15.62
C SER A 300 2.23 14.99 14.53
N TYR A 301 1.86 14.43 13.39
CA TYR A 301 1.28 15.11 12.24
C TYR A 301 -0.26 14.99 12.15
N ASP A 302 -0.93 14.42 13.15
CA ASP A 302 -2.36 14.07 13.15
C ASP A 302 -2.73 13.05 12.03
N LEU A 303 -1.82 12.09 11.77
CA LEU A 303 -2.05 10.98 10.87
C LEU A 303 -2.19 9.69 11.69
N PHE A 304 -3.29 8.97 11.47
CA PHE A 304 -3.66 7.78 12.21
C PHE A 304 -3.77 6.57 11.29
N TRP A 305 -3.57 5.39 11.86
CA TRP A 305 -3.66 4.14 11.13
C TRP A 305 -4.45 3.10 11.90
N MET A 306 -5.34 2.43 11.20
CA MET A 306 -6.06 1.25 11.65
C MET A 306 -5.91 0.17 10.58
N GLY A 307 -5.11 -0.84 10.84
CA GLY A 307 -4.90 -1.96 9.92
C GLY A 307 -5.49 -3.25 10.46
N ALA A 308 -6.33 -3.88 9.67
CA ALA A 308 -6.82 -5.21 9.91
C ALA A 308 -6.00 -6.25 9.13
N VAL A 309 -5.71 -7.37 9.79
CA VAL A 309 -5.06 -8.53 9.18
C VAL A 309 -5.88 -9.78 9.48
N GLN A 310 -5.63 -10.84 8.75
CA GLN A 310 -6.22 -12.16 9.02
C GLN A 310 -5.36 -12.97 10.00
N ASN A 311 -4.05 -12.70 9.99
CA ASN A 311 -3.06 -13.23 10.91
C ASN A 311 -1.83 -12.31 10.95
N ILE A 312 -1.09 -12.38 12.05
CA ILE A 312 0.10 -11.55 12.30
C ILE A 312 1.22 -11.86 11.29
N SER A 313 1.28 -13.09 10.77
CA SER A 313 2.32 -13.50 9.82
C SER A 313 2.28 -12.72 8.51
N GLN A 314 1.14 -12.15 8.12
CA GLN A 314 1.02 -11.24 6.99
C GLN A 314 1.91 -9.98 7.11
N LEU A 315 2.33 -9.64 8.34
CA LEU A 315 3.27 -8.54 8.58
C LEU A 315 4.74 -8.96 8.42
N ASN A 316 5.05 -10.24 8.17
CA ASN A 316 6.43 -10.73 8.02
C ASN A 316 7.15 -10.12 6.83
N LYS A 317 6.43 -9.65 5.81
CA LYS A 317 6.99 -8.87 4.70
C LYS A 317 7.75 -7.60 5.14
N TYR A 318 7.48 -7.08 6.32
CA TYR A 318 8.22 -5.96 6.92
C TYR A 318 9.48 -6.43 7.70
N GLY A 319 9.76 -7.72 7.73
CA GLY A 319 10.81 -8.36 8.51
C GLY A 319 10.27 -8.98 9.80
N GLU A 320 10.43 -10.30 9.94
CA GLU A 320 9.83 -11.10 11.01
C GLU A 320 10.15 -10.60 12.42
N ARG A 321 11.39 -10.17 12.66
CA ARG A 321 11.83 -9.76 14.00
C ARG A 321 11.69 -8.26 14.24
N ASP A 322 12.13 -7.42 13.32
CA ASP A 322 12.26 -5.97 13.57
C ASP A 322 11.10 -5.16 13.02
N GLY A 323 10.70 -5.34 11.76
CA GLY A 323 9.66 -4.56 11.13
C GLY A 323 8.28 -4.87 11.70
N ARG A 324 7.93 -6.17 11.80
CA ARG A 324 6.67 -6.60 12.41
C ARG A 324 6.53 -6.10 13.86
N LYS A 325 7.58 -6.26 14.68
CA LYS A 325 7.58 -5.77 16.07
C LYS A 325 7.40 -4.26 16.15
N LYS A 326 8.06 -3.49 15.28
CA LYS A 326 7.88 -2.03 15.23
C LYS A 326 6.45 -1.64 14.91
N ILE A 327 5.80 -2.32 13.95
CA ILE A 327 4.39 -2.07 13.61
C ILE A 327 3.50 -2.35 14.81
N LEU A 328 3.62 -3.53 15.42
CA LEU A 328 2.80 -3.93 16.56
C LEU A 328 3.03 -3.05 17.79
N ALA A 329 4.28 -2.65 18.08
CA ALA A 329 4.61 -1.77 19.20
C ALA A 329 4.03 -0.36 19.03
N ASN A 330 3.99 0.16 17.80
CA ASN A 330 3.40 1.48 17.52
C ASN A 330 1.87 1.50 17.55
N CYS A 331 1.22 0.34 17.61
CA CYS A 331 -0.23 0.23 17.74
C CYS A 331 -0.65 0.20 19.23
N GLY A 332 -0.94 1.34 19.83
CA GLY A 332 -1.35 1.45 21.24
C GLY A 332 -2.68 0.75 21.57
N VAL A 333 -3.51 0.47 20.57
CA VAL A 333 -4.75 -0.31 20.70
C VAL A 333 -4.66 -1.53 19.79
N LYS A 334 -4.89 -2.72 20.34
CA LYS A 334 -4.93 -3.99 19.63
C LYS A 334 -6.25 -4.67 19.90
N VAL A 335 -6.89 -5.16 18.86
CA VAL A 335 -8.19 -5.83 18.94
C VAL A 335 -8.05 -7.24 18.39
N ALA A 336 -8.36 -8.22 19.20
CA ALA A 336 -8.48 -9.62 18.82
C ALA A 336 -9.96 -9.96 18.64
N MET A 337 -10.31 -10.47 17.47
CA MET A 337 -11.65 -10.98 17.19
C MET A 337 -11.64 -12.53 17.30
N LYS A 338 -11.69 -13.23 16.17
CA LYS A 338 -11.58 -14.69 16.13
C LYS A 338 -10.20 -15.05 15.57
N LEU A 339 -9.34 -15.63 16.42
CA LEU A 339 -7.96 -15.94 16.05
C LEU A 339 -7.84 -17.38 15.53
N GLY A 340 -7.43 -17.53 14.26
CA GLY A 340 -7.27 -18.82 13.60
C GLY A 340 -5.91 -19.47 13.87
N GLU A 341 -4.84 -18.68 13.78
CA GLU A 341 -3.46 -19.16 13.79
C GLU A 341 -2.90 -19.31 15.22
N ALA A 342 -2.00 -20.27 15.40
CA ALA A 342 -1.40 -20.54 16.71
C ALA A 342 -0.50 -19.38 17.18
N GLU A 343 0.21 -18.74 16.26
CA GLU A 343 1.07 -17.60 16.56
C GLU A 343 0.25 -16.42 17.11
N ASP A 344 -0.89 -16.12 16.50
CA ASP A 344 -1.79 -15.05 16.90
C ASP A 344 -2.35 -15.28 18.30
N ARG A 345 -2.81 -16.52 18.55
CA ARG A 345 -3.31 -16.93 19.88
C ARG A 345 -2.26 -16.77 20.95
N GLN A 346 -1.03 -17.22 20.67
CA GLN A 346 0.08 -17.10 21.61
C GLN A 346 0.40 -15.64 21.88
N TYR A 347 0.50 -14.82 20.83
CA TYR A 347 0.77 -13.39 20.94
C TYR A 347 -0.26 -12.66 21.82
N PHE A 348 -1.56 -12.87 21.57
CA PHE A 348 -2.60 -12.22 22.36
C PHE A 348 -2.72 -12.78 23.77
N THR A 349 -2.49 -14.07 24.00
CA THR A 349 -2.41 -14.66 25.34
C THR A 349 -1.30 -13.99 26.17
N GLU A 350 -0.12 -13.84 25.62
CA GLU A 350 1.00 -13.16 26.28
C GLU A 350 0.71 -11.66 26.53
N LEU A 351 0.05 -11.01 25.59
CA LEU A 351 -0.29 -9.59 25.67
C LEU A 351 -1.35 -9.30 26.74
N VAL A 352 -2.35 -10.17 26.88
CA VAL A 352 -3.41 -10.10 27.90
C VAL A 352 -2.83 -10.38 29.29
N GLY A 353 -1.85 -11.29 29.37
CA GLY A 353 -1.10 -11.57 30.57
C GLY A 353 -1.66 -12.71 31.42
N LYS A 354 -1.17 -12.81 32.65
CA LYS A 354 -1.44 -13.92 33.56
C LYS A 354 -2.07 -13.45 34.87
N THR A 355 -2.82 -14.33 35.50
CA THR A 355 -3.33 -14.18 36.85
C THR A 355 -2.68 -15.20 37.78
N THR A 356 -2.72 -14.95 39.08
CA THR A 356 -2.32 -15.94 40.08
C THR A 356 -3.53 -16.79 40.48
N ARG A 357 -3.44 -18.09 40.22
CA ARG A 357 -4.44 -19.06 40.67
C ARG A 357 -3.97 -19.75 41.94
N HIS A 358 -4.81 -19.69 42.96
CA HIS A 358 -4.57 -20.42 44.20
C HIS A 358 -5.26 -21.80 44.13
N THR A 359 -4.48 -22.87 44.28
CA THR A 359 -5.02 -24.21 44.32
C THR A 359 -4.80 -24.79 45.71
N MET A 360 -5.85 -25.40 46.27
CA MET A 360 -5.82 -26.08 47.52
C MET A 360 -5.85 -27.59 47.28
N GLY A 361 -4.76 -28.26 47.59
CA GLY A 361 -4.67 -29.71 47.56
C GLY A 361 -4.94 -30.27 48.95
N THR A 362 -5.93 -31.17 49.11
CA THR A 362 -6.15 -31.92 50.32
C THR A 362 -5.76 -33.37 50.09
N SER A 363 -4.84 -33.90 50.88
CA SER A 363 -4.54 -35.33 50.89
C SER A 363 -4.90 -35.92 52.24
N SER A 364 -5.61 -37.04 52.24
CA SER A 364 -5.93 -37.80 53.47
C SER A 364 -5.38 -39.20 53.30
N SER A 365 -4.58 -39.63 54.25
CA SER A 365 -4.16 -41.03 54.38
C SER A 365 -4.77 -41.66 55.63
N ARG A 366 -5.38 -42.85 55.48
CA ARG A 366 -5.94 -43.62 56.55
C ARG A 366 -5.00 -44.80 56.82
N GLY A 367 -4.37 -44.79 57.99
CA GLY A 367 -3.58 -45.91 58.45
C GLY A 367 -4.29 -46.62 59.63
N PRO A 368 -3.83 -47.81 60.07
CA PRO A 368 -4.44 -48.57 61.14
C PRO A 368 -4.48 -47.86 62.51
N SER A 369 -3.74 -46.77 62.69
CA SER A 369 -3.61 -46.01 63.95
C SER A 369 -4.12 -44.55 63.84
N GLY A 370 -4.90 -44.21 62.83
CA GLY A 370 -5.46 -42.85 62.66
C GLY A 370 -5.23 -42.25 61.27
N GLY A 371 -6.11 -41.36 60.87
CA GLY A 371 -5.98 -40.64 59.62
C GLY A 371 -5.29 -39.29 59.83
N THR A 372 -4.28 -38.98 59.02
CA THR A 372 -3.67 -37.63 58.90
C THR A 372 -4.11 -36.97 57.61
N GLY A 373 -4.65 -35.77 57.71
CA GLY A 373 -4.96 -34.93 56.58
C GLY A 373 -3.94 -33.82 56.51
N SER A 374 -3.41 -33.55 55.29
CA SER A 374 -2.61 -32.37 55.04
C SER A 374 -3.28 -31.52 53.98
N THR A 375 -3.28 -30.21 54.19
CA THR A 375 -3.75 -29.22 53.21
C THR A 375 -2.56 -28.45 52.72
N SER A 376 -2.33 -28.47 51.42
CA SER A 376 -1.29 -27.69 50.79
C SER A 376 -1.92 -26.57 49.94
N TYR A 377 -1.38 -25.39 50.04
CA TYR A 377 -1.74 -24.27 49.18
C TYR A 377 -0.60 -24.07 48.18
N SER A 378 -0.93 -24.00 46.91
CA SER A 378 0.03 -23.65 45.85
C SER A 378 -0.50 -22.54 45.00
N GLU A 379 0.40 -21.65 44.63
CA GLU A 379 0.13 -20.52 43.71
C GLU A 379 0.74 -20.86 42.37
N HIS A 380 -0.06 -20.74 41.32
CA HIS A 380 0.38 -20.94 39.95
C HIS A 380 0.02 -19.73 39.12
N ALA A 381 0.93 -19.30 38.23
CA ALA A 381 0.60 -18.35 37.19
C ALA A 381 -0.24 -19.06 36.12
N ASP A 382 -1.41 -18.53 35.85
CA ASP A 382 -2.36 -19.05 34.86
C ASP A 382 -2.70 -17.98 33.85
N ASP A 383 -2.85 -18.34 32.57
CA ASP A 383 -3.17 -17.37 31.52
C ASP A 383 -4.59 -16.83 31.77
N LEU A 384 -4.76 -15.50 31.59
CA LEU A 384 -6.08 -14.88 31.72
C LEU A 384 -7.04 -15.36 30.63
N ILE A 385 -6.51 -15.62 29.43
CA ILE A 385 -7.21 -16.27 28.33
C ILE A 385 -6.24 -17.30 27.75
N HIS A 386 -6.62 -18.55 27.77
CA HIS A 386 -5.78 -19.61 27.23
C HIS A 386 -5.77 -19.64 25.70
N PRO A 387 -4.69 -20.10 25.03
CA PRO A 387 -4.62 -20.17 23.58
C PRO A 387 -5.77 -20.93 22.91
N TRP A 388 -6.36 -21.92 23.55
CA TRP A 388 -7.50 -22.68 23.02
C TRP A 388 -8.83 -21.91 23.08
N GLU A 389 -9.02 -21.02 24.07
CA GLU A 389 -10.24 -20.20 24.20
C GLU A 389 -10.42 -19.24 23.03
N TRP A 390 -9.33 -18.76 22.45
CA TRP A 390 -9.37 -17.89 21.27
C TRP A 390 -10.02 -18.55 20.04
N THR A 391 -9.91 -19.88 19.90
CA THR A 391 -10.55 -20.62 18.80
C THR A 391 -12.05 -20.77 18.98
N GLU A 392 -12.51 -20.80 20.21
CA GLU A 392 -13.94 -20.94 20.53
C GLU A 392 -14.68 -19.61 20.57
N MET A 393 -13.94 -18.49 20.66
CA MET A 393 -14.54 -17.17 20.66
C MET A 393 -15.33 -16.90 19.38
N SER A 394 -16.58 -16.47 19.57
CA SER A 394 -17.45 -15.96 18.52
C SER A 394 -17.72 -14.47 18.77
N PRO A 395 -17.31 -13.56 17.86
CA PRO A 395 -17.53 -12.14 18.05
C PRO A 395 -18.98 -11.78 18.37
N ASP A 396 -19.94 -12.46 17.76
CA ASP A 396 -21.38 -12.21 17.95
C ASP A 396 -21.88 -12.55 19.36
N LYS A 397 -21.26 -13.52 20.04
CA LYS A 397 -21.65 -14.01 21.36
C LYS A 397 -20.72 -13.52 22.47
N ASP A 398 -19.43 -13.58 22.19
CA ASP A 398 -18.39 -13.36 23.20
C ASP A 398 -17.79 -11.94 23.12
N GLY A 399 -18.06 -11.21 22.03
CA GLY A 399 -17.46 -9.93 21.76
C GLY A 399 -16.00 -10.04 21.28
N VAL A 400 -15.25 -8.96 21.41
CA VAL A 400 -13.84 -8.86 21.04
C VAL A 400 -13.00 -8.51 22.26
N ILE A 401 -11.75 -8.90 22.24
CA ILE A 401 -10.79 -8.50 23.29
C ILE A 401 -10.02 -7.28 22.80
N VAL A 402 -10.10 -6.22 23.56
CA VAL A 402 -9.37 -4.97 23.29
C VAL A 402 -8.26 -4.83 24.30
N VAL A 403 -7.03 -4.73 23.82
CA VAL A 403 -5.85 -4.49 24.63
C VAL A 403 -5.33 -3.08 24.33
N LYS A 404 -5.26 -2.25 25.38
CA LYS A 404 -4.65 -0.92 25.35
C LYS A 404 -3.32 -0.99 26.06
N THR A 405 -2.23 -0.70 25.35
CA THR A 405 -0.89 -0.68 25.93
C THR A 405 -0.55 0.71 26.45
N ALA A 406 0.30 0.81 27.48
CA ALA A 406 0.78 2.07 28.03
C ALA A 406 1.75 2.81 27.10
N GLU A 407 2.18 2.16 26.02
CA GLU A 407 3.08 2.73 25.03
C GLU A 407 2.36 3.77 24.15
N ASN A 408 3.12 4.68 23.57
CA ASN A 408 2.61 5.69 22.64
C ASN A 408 1.55 6.65 23.20
N GLY A 409 1.71 7.06 24.46
CA GLY A 409 0.93 8.16 25.05
C GLY A 409 -0.41 7.75 25.64
N VAL A 410 -0.67 6.46 25.76
CA VAL A 410 -1.70 5.97 26.69
C VAL A 410 -1.05 5.92 28.07
N GLY A 411 -1.55 6.75 29.02
CA GLY A 411 -1.09 6.71 30.42
C GLY A 411 -1.30 5.32 31.02
N ARG A 412 -0.51 4.95 32.02
CA ARG A 412 -0.63 3.64 32.68
C ARG A 412 -2.03 3.42 33.27
N GLU A 413 -2.68 4.46 33.70
CA GLU A 413 -4.06 4.46 34.22
C GLU A 413 -5.12 4.10 33.17
N HIS A 414 -4.78 4.19 31.88
CA HIS A 414 -5.67 3.85 30.76
C HIS A 414 -5.23 2.57 30.03
N ALA A 415 -4.12 1.95 30.44
CA ALA A 415 -3.69 0.66 29.92
C ALA A 415 -4.52 -0.48 30.55
N GLY A 416 -4.81 -1.50 29.76
CA GLY A 416 -5.52 -2.66 30.25
C GLY A 416 -6.12 -3.52 29.14
N CYS A 417 -6.75 -4.58 29.54
CA CYS A 417 -7.46 -5.50 28.68
C CYS A 417 -8.94 -5.54 29.10
N PHE A 418 -9.85 -5.49 28.14
CA PHE A 418 -11.27 -5.64 28.40
C PHE A 418 -11.97 -6.33 27.23
N ARG A 419 -13.07 -6.99 27.54
CA ARG A 419 -13.96 -7.56 26.54
C ARG A 419 -14.99 -6.49 26.13
N ALA A 420 -15.11 -6.23 24.84
CA ALA A 420 -16.10 -5.31 24.29
C ALA A 420 -17.15 -6.09 23.49
N PRO A 421 -18.45 -5.77 23.64
CA PRO A 421 -19.47 -6.35 22.79
C PRO A 421 -19.27 -5.89 21.35
N VAL A 422 -19.59 -6.76 20.40
CA VAL A 422 -19.60 -6.43 18.98
C VAL A 422 -21.04 -6.12 18.56
N CYS A 423 -21.21 -5.08 17.80
CA CYS A 423 -22.49 -4.69 17.24
C CYS A 423 -22.37 -4.55 15.74
N ASP A 424 -23.26 -5.19 14.99
CA ASP A 424 -23.38 -4.98 13.54
C ASP A 424 -23.80 -3.54 13.27
N CYS A 425 -23.25 -2.93 12.23
CA CYS A 425 -23.53 -1.54 11.83
C CYS A 425 -25.03 -1.26 11.61
N THR A 426 -25.82 -2.29 11.26
CA THR A 426 -27.29 -2.16 11.12
C THR A 426 -28.05 -1.99 12.44
N ARG A 427 -27.36 -2.10 13.58
CA ARG A 427 -27.91 -1.84 14.91
C ARG A 427 -27.36 -0.55 15.54
N MET A 428 -26.62 0.23 14.77
CA MET A 428 -26.05 1.52 15.15
C MET A 428 -26.71 2.67 14.36
N PRO A 429 -26.54 3.92 14.76
CA PRO A 429 -26.96 5.08 13.96
C PRO A 429 -26.39 5.06 12.53
N THR A 430 -25.24 4.47 12.34
CA THR A 430 -24.57 4.20 11.05
C THR A 430 -25.52 3.55 10.02
N LYS A 431 -26.50 2.75 10.48
CA LYS A 431 -27.53 2.19 9.60
C LYS A 431 -28.31 3.27 8.85
N GLU A 432 -28.75 4.29 9.58
CA GLU A 432 -29.54 5.37 9.01
C GLU A 432 -28.68 6.31 8.19
N HIS A 433 -27.46 6.57 8.67
CA HIS A 433 -26.52 7.44 7.97
C HIS A 433 -26.14 6.88 6.60
N PHE A 434 -25.79 5.60 6.51
CA PHE A 434 -25.39 4.97 5.25
C PHE A 434 -26.49 4.19 4.57
N ASP A 435 -27.75 4.33 5.01
CA ASP A 435 -28.89 3.60 4.42
C ASP A 435 -28.62 2.10 4.27
N LEU A 436 -28.21 1.47 5.37
CA LEU A 436 -27.93 0.04 5.43
C LEU A 436 -29.21 -0.74 5.75
N GLY A 437 -29.36 -1.94 5.18
CA GLY A 437 -30.59 -2.68 5.33
C GLY A 437 -30.46 -4.19 5.12
N THR A 438 -31.39 -4.76 4.38
CA THR A 438 -31.31 -6.17 3.98
C THR A 438 -30.22 -6.36 2.93
N ARG A 439 -29.80 -7.62 2.73
CA ARG A 439 -28.80 -7.94 1.69
C ARG A 439 -29.21 -7.51 0.29
N GLU A 440 -30.52 -7.64 0.00
CA GLU A 440 -31.10 -7.24 -1.29
C GLU A 440 -31.06 -5.73 -1.48
N HIS A 441 -31.39 -4.96 -0.43
CA HIS A 441 -31.32 -3.51 -0.44
C HIS A 441 -29.87 -3.02 -0.65
N GLU A 442 -28.93 -3.54 0.14
CA GLU A 442 -27.50 -3.20 0.00
C GLU A 442 -26.93 -3.62 -1.36
N ALA A 443 -27.34 -4.76 -1.92
CA ALA A 443 -26.94 -5.18 -3.26
C ALA A 443 -27.44 -4.22 -4.34
N ALA A 444 -28.69 -3.77 -4.26
CA ALA A 444 -29.25 -2.79 -5.19
C ALA A 444 -28.50 -1.45 -5.11
N LYS A 445 -28.25 -0.95 -3.91
CA LYS A 445 -27.47 0.26 -3.66
C LYS A 445 -26.05 0.19 -4.24
N ARG A 446 -25.36 -0.93 -4.02
CA ARG A 446 -24.04 -1.19 -4.56
C ARG A 446 -24.02 -1.15 -6.09
N MET A 447 -24.99 -1.80 -6.74
CA MET A 447 -25.12 -1.78 -8.20
C MET A 447 -25.35 -0.36 -8.73
N GLU A 448 -26.21 0.42 -8.07
CA GLU A 448 -26.45 1.81 -8.44
C GLU A 448 -25.20 2.67 -8.33
N TYR A 449 -24.45 2.53 -7.22
CA TYR A 449 -23.20 3.26 -7.02
C TYR A 449 -22.13 2.87 -8.05
N GLN A 450 -21.98 1.58 -8.35
CA GLN A 450 -21.07 1.09 -9.40
C GLN A 450 -21.41 1.69 -10.77
N ALA A 451 -22.69 1.69 -11.15
CA ALA A 451 -23.12 2.30 -12.40
C ALA A 451 -22.77 3.79 -12.46
N ARG A 452 -22.89 4.49 -11.35
CA ARG A 452 -22.53 5.91 -11.24
C ARG A 452 -21.02 6.14 -11.35
N LEU A 453 -20.19 5.28 -10.72
CA LEU A 453 -18.73 5.33 -10.89
C LEU A 453 -18.32 5.17 -12.35
N ILE A 454 -18.87 4.19 -13.05
CA ILE A 454 -18.65 3.99 -14.50
C ILE A 454 -19.09 5.23 -15.28
N SER A 455 -20.31 5.73 -15.00
CA SER A 455 -20.85 6.90 -15.69
C SER A 455 -19.98 8.16 -15.50
N ARG A 456 -19.35 8.33 -14.32
CA ARG A 456 -18.42 9.43 -14.03
C ARG A 456 -17.17 9.38 -14.92
N GLN A 457 -16.76 8.19 -15.35
CA GLN A 457 -15.61 8.00 -16.22
C GLN A 457 -15.97 8.02 -17.73
N MET A 458 -17.29 7.90 -18.07
CA MET A 458 -17.74 7.98 -19.45
C MET A 458 -17.43 9.35 -20.06
N GLY A 459 -16.93 9.34 -21.30
CA GLY A 459 -16.55 10.56 -22.03
C GLY A 459 -15.09 10.98 -21.82
N ARG A 460 -14.33 10.28 -21.00
CA ARG A 460 -12.86 10.38 -21.04
C ARG A 460 -12.37 9.63 -22.29
N GLU A 461 -11.47 10.26 -23.04
CA GLU A 461 -10.92 9.64 -24.26
C GLU A 461 -10.25 8.29 -23.92
N ASP A 462 -10.52 7.27 -24.75
CA ASP A 462 -9.94 5.93 -24.55
C ASP A 462 -8.45 5.87 -24.95
N GLY A 463 -7.95 6.90 -25.61
CA GLY A 463 -6.56 7.01 -26.06
C GLY A 463 -5.66 7.65 -25.00
N VAL A 464 -4.45 7.14 -24.89
CA VAL A 464 -3.36 7.75 -24.11
C VAL A 464 -2.26 8.12 -25.08
N ASP A 465 -1.88 9.39 -25.08
CA ASP A 465 -0.77 9.86 -25.90
C ASP A 465 0.54 9.32 -25.35
N LEU A 466 1.29 8.67 -26.21
CA LEU A 466 2.63 8.16 -25.91
C LEU A 466 3.66 9.04 -26.62
N TRP A 467 4.69 9.40 -25.91
CA TRP A 467 5.83 10.11 -26.47
C TRP A 467 6.94 9.12 -26.80
N THR A 468 7.58 9.34 -27.95
CA THR A 468 8.74 8.57 -28.40
C THR A 468 9.90 9.54 -28.62
N PRO A 469 11.02 9.38 -27.90
CA PRO A 469 12.23 10.16 -28.18
C PRO A 469 12.82 9.77 -29.54
N GLU A 470 13.63 10.67 -30.12
CA GLU A 470 14.41 10.34 -31.30
C GLU A 470 15.51 9.33 -30.89
N PHE A 471 15.39 8.09 -31.33
CA PHE A 471 16.47 7.12 -31.26
C PHE A 471 17.47 7.42 -32.40
N GLU A 472 18.78 7.42 -32.09
CA GLU A 472 19.80 7.49 -33.16
C GLU A 472 19.55 6.31 -34.11
N GLU A 473 19.29 6.61 -35.40
CA GLU A 473 19.28 5.59 -36.45
C GLU A 473 20.67 4.94 -36.47
N GLU A 474 20.74 3.57 -36.39
CA GLU A 474 21.98 2.86 -36.68
C GLU A 474 22.52 3.41 -38.00
N ALA A 475 23.69 4.04 -37.95
CA ALA A 475 24.35 4.51 -39.15
C ALA A 475 24.49 3.27 -40.06
N ALA A 476 23.75 3.25 -41.17
CA ALA A 476 23.86 2.19 -42.16
C ALA A 476 25.36 2.01 -42.44
N GLU A 477 25.89 0.79 -42.25
CA GLU A 477 27.28 0.51 -42.60
C GLU A 477 27.53 1.09 -44.01
N PRO A 478 28.59 1.88 -44.19
CA PRO A 478 28.90 2.39 -45.52
C PRO A 478 29.02 1.18 -46.43
N PRO A 479 28.43 1.17 -47.63
CA PRO A 479 28.47 0.03 -48.51
C PRO A 479 29.92 -0.39 -48.64
N VAL A 480 30.19 -1.65 -48.32
CA VAL A 480 31.50 -2.27 -48.48
C VAL A 480 31.88 -2.00 -49.95
N ALA A 481 32.82 -1.13 -50.18
CA ALA A 481 33.34 -0.87 -51.51
C ALA A 481 33.90 -2.19 -52.04
N ASP A 482 33.21 -2.78 -53.01
CA ASP A 482 33.69 -3.94 -53.78
C ASP A 482 35.01 -3.54 -54.50
N GLY A 483 36.09 -3.59 -53.75
CA GLY A 483 37.46 -3.29 -54.18
C GLY A 483 38.26 -4.55 -54.48
N TRP A 484 37.67 -5.49 -55.23
CA TRP A 484 38.41 -6.65 -55.77
C TRP A 484 37.95 -7.01 -57.18
N SER A 485 37.87 -6.04 -58.08
CA SER A 485 37.80 -6.33 -59.54
C SER A 485 38.94 -5.63 -60.24
N GLY A 486 40.14 -6.25 -60.27
CA GLY A 486 41.24 -5.65 -61.02
C GLY A 486 42.63 -6.22 -60.72
N LEU A 487 42.77 -7.53 -60.71
CA LEU A 487 44.10 -8.14 -60.75
C LEU A 487 43.98 -9.60 -61.27
N PHE A 488 43.79 -9.72 -62.58
CA PHE A 488 44.17 -10.86 -63.43
C PHE A 488 43.85 -10.52 -64.90
N VAL A 489 44.77 -9.79 -65.53
CA VAL A 489 44.94 -9.91 -66.98
C VAL A 489 46.44 -9.91 -67.24
N ASP A 490 46.93 -11.03 -67.82
CA ASP A 490 48.21 -11.37 -68.41
C ASP A 490 49.46 -11.37 -67.57
#